data_b945578609cbdf03edafedcb2f7e6119
#
_entry.id   b945578609cbdf03edafedcb2f7e6119
#
_cell.length_a   1.000
_cell.length_b   1.000
_cell.length_c   1.000
_cell.angle_alpha   90.00
_cell.angle_beta   90.00
_cell.angle_gamma   90.00
#
_symmetry.space_group_name_H-M   'P 1'
#
loop_
_entity.id
_entity.type
_entity.pdbx_description
1 polymer ?
#
loop_
_entity_poly.entity_id
_entity_poly.type
_entity_poly.pdbx_seq_one_letter_code
_entity_poly.pdbx_strand_id
1 'polypeptide(L)'
;MWRVVIGATQLTHLGPEAQVRNIKRLLVHEHYSSISDENDIALLELDQPVQCSYYVQLACVPDASLRVSKLTTCYVSGWGSTTARGEFPKVLVSRVRARHTGEVGLAS
;
A
#
# COMPACT_ATOMS: atom_id res chain seq x y z
N MET A 1 16.98 0.80 -9.93
CA MET A 1 16.02 -0.29 -10.18
C MET A 1 15.09 -0.43 -8.99
N TRP A 2 13.80 -0.49 -9.22
CA TRP A 2 12.80 -0.63 -8.16
C TRP A 2 12.57 -2.09 -7.81
N ARG A 3 12.41 -2.35 -6.53
CA ARG A 3 12.09 -3.69 -6.00
C ARG A 3 10.95 -3.59 -5.01
N VAL A 4 10.20 -4.67 -4.90
CA VAL A 4 9.12 -4.80 -3.92
C VAL A 4 9.60 -5.72 -2.81
N VAL A 5 9.48 -5.25 -1.57
CA VAL A 5 9.80 -6.02 -0.36
C VAL A 5 8.48 -6.39 0.31
N ILE A 6 8.32 -7.67 0.59
CA ILE A 6 7.08 -8.24 1.11
C ILE A 6 7.41 -9.03 2.37
N GLY A 7 6.57 -8.90 3.41
CA GLY A 7 6.75 -9.62 4.66
C GLY A 7 7.76 -9.00 5.62
N ALA A 8 8.06 -7.70 5.43
CA ALA A 8 8.94 -6.96 6.33
C ALA A 8 8.15 -5.84 7.03
N THR A 9 8.54 -5.53 8.26
CA THR A 9 8.01 -4.38 9.01
C THR A 9 9.06 -3.31 9.26
N GLN A 10 10.33 -3.68 9.31
CA GLN A 10 11.46 -2.78 9.46
C GLN A 10 12.27 -2.73 8.17
N LEU A 11 12.39 -1.55 7.56
CA LEU A 11 13.17 -1.39 6.33
C LEU A 11 14.67 -1.58 6.53
N THR A 12 15.17 -1.36 7.75
CA THR A 12 16.58 -1.52 8.10
C THR A 12 16.96 -2.96 8.42
N HIS A 13 15.98 -3.82 8.69
CA HIS A 13 16.19 -5.23 9.01
C HIS A 13 15.01 -6.04 8.51
N LEU A 14 15.14 -6.59 7.31
CA LEU A 14 14.04 -7.25 6.61
C LEU A 14 13.59 -8.56 7.27
N GLY A 15 14.50 -9.24 7.94
CA GLY A 15 14.22 -10.55 8.54
C GLY A 15 14.23 -11.71 7.53
N PRO A 16 14.25 -12.96 8.03
CA PRO A 16 14.37 -14.14 7.18
C PRO A 16 13.11 -14.45 6.37
N GLU A 17 11.96 -13.95 6.80
CA GLU A 17 10.66 -14.22 6.16
C GLU A 17 10.34 -13.25 5.02
N ALA A 18 11.14 -12.21 4.85
CA ALA A 18 10.94 -11.23 3.81
C ALA A 18 11.22 -11.81 2.43
N GLN A 19 10.38 -11.43 1.48
CA GLN A 19 10.54 -11.78 0.08
C GLN A 19 10.81 -10.50 -0.72
N VAL A 20 11.69 -10.59 -1.69
CA VAL A 20 12.03 -9.46 -2.57
C VAL A 20 11.70 -9.85 -4.01
N ARG A 21 11.02 -8.96 -4.73
CA ARG A 21 10.65 -9.18 -6.12
C ARG A 21 11.02 -7.97 -6.97
N ASN A 22 11.39 -8.22 -8.19
CA ASN A 22 11.54 -7.20 -9.19
C ASN A 22 10.19 -6.89 -9.83
N ILE A 23 10.05 -5.69 -10.35
CA ILE A 23 8.83 -5.25 -11.02
C ILE A 23 8.98 -5.54 -12.51
N LYS A 24 8.07 -6.35 -13.04
CA LYS A 24 7.99 -6.66 -14.45
C LYS A 24 7.25 -5.56 -15.20
N ARG A 25 6.17 -5.04 -14.62
CA ARG A 25 5.34 -4.02 -15.24
C ARG A 25 4.72 -3.10 -14.18
N LEU A 26 4.70 -1.81 -14.48
CA LEU A 26 4.02 -0.79 -13.69
C LEU A 26 2.82 -0.27 -14.49
N LEU A 27 1.66 -0.28 -13.87
CA LEU A 27 0.42 0.28 -14.40
C LEU A 27 -0.07 1.38 -13.48
N VAL A 28 -0.01 2.60 -13.94
CA VAL A 28 -0.61 3.76 -13.25
C VAL A 28 -2.02 3.94 -13.79
N HIS A 29 -2.96 4.30 -12.91
CA HIS A 29 -4.33 4.58 -13.34
C HIS A 29 -4.32 5.65 -14.44
N GLU A 30 -5.01 5.40 -15.55
CA GLU A 30 -5.00 6.28 -16.72
C GLU A 30 -5.56 7.68 -16.45
N HIS A 31 -6.39 7.83 -15.42
CA HIS A 31 -6.98 9.10 -15.00
C HIS A 31 -6.34 9.65 -13.72
N TYR A 32 -5.14 9.19 -13.37
CA TYR A 32 -4.42 9.76 -12.24
C TYR A 32 -4.13 11.25 -12.47
N SER A 33 -4.42 12.08 -11.46
CA SER A 33 -4.12 13.49 -11.45
C SER A 33 -3.25 13.86 -10.26
N SER A 34 -2.03 14.33 -10.51
CA SER A 34 -1.13 14.81 -9.46
C SER A 34 -1.56 16.15 -8.85
N ILE A 35 -2.49 16.84 -9.46
CA ILE A 35 -3.00 18.13 -8.97
C ILE A 35 -4.10 17.91 -7.93
N SER A 36 -5.03 16.99 -8.21
CA SER A 36 -6.17 16.70 -7.33
C SER A 36 -6.02 15.43 -6.51
N ASP A 37 -4.97 14.66 -6.74
CA ASP A 37 -4.75 13.32 -6.18
C ASP A 37 -5.92 12.36 -6.43
N GLU A 38 -6.65 12.58 -7.52
CA GLU A 38 -7.69 11.67 -7.95
C GLU A 38 -7.10 10.44 -8.62
N ASN A 39 -7.73 9.28 -8.40
CA ASN A 39 -7.31 8.01 -8.96
C ASN A 39 -5.86 7.65 -8.63
N ASP A 40 -5.41 7.98 -7.44
CA ASP A 40 -4.05 7.73 -6.95
C ASP A 40 -3.87 6.24 -6.60
N ILE A 41 -3.75 5.45 -7.63
CA ILE A 41 -3.56 4.00 -7.53
C ILE A 41 -2.66 3.50 -8.66
N ALA A 42 -1.81 2.54 -8.34
CA ALA A 42 -0.97 1.85 -9.30
C ALA A 42 -0.96 0.35 -9.04
N LEU A 43 -0.74 -0.41 -10.09
CA LEU A 43 -0.54 -1.86 -10.02
C LEU A 43 0.90 -2.18 -10.40
N LEU A 44 1.51 -3.04 -9.62
CA LEU A 44 2.85 -3.56 -9.89
C LEU A 44 2.73 -5.04 -10.22
N GLU A 45 3.10 -5.41 -11.44
CA GLU A 45 3.22 -6.81 -11.81
C GLU A 45 4.64 -7.28 -11.46
N LEU A 46 4.72 -8.30 -10.63
CA LEU A 46 5.99 -8.83 -10.16
C LEU A 46 6.56 -9.85 -11.15
N ASP A 47 7.88 -9.97 -11.19
CA ASP A 47 8.57 -10.91 -12.05
C ASP A 47 8.35 -12.39 -11.67
N GLN A 48 8.08 -12.62 -10.38
CA GLN A 48 7.78 -13.95 -9.84
C GLN A 48 6.66 -13.86 -8.80
N PRO A 49 5.88 -14.94 -8.63
CA PRO A 49 4.83 -14.97 -7.62
C PRO A 49 5.37 -14.79 -6.20
N VAL A 50 4.55 -14.18 -5.35
CA VAL A 50 4.80 -14.12 -3.92
C VAL A 50 4.27 -15.39 -3.27
N GLN A 51 5.06 -15.97 -2.38
CA GLN A 51 4.66 -17.15 -1.65
C GLN A 51 3.94 -16.73 -0.36
N CYS A 52 2.67 -17.11 -0.22
CA CYS A 52 1.91 -16.86 1.00
C CYS A 52 2.49 -17.68 2.16
N SER A 53 2.53 -17.09 3.33
CA SER A 53 3.02 -17.71 4.56
C SER A 53 2.27 -17.09 5.75
N TYR A 54 2.64 -17.48 6.96
CA TYR A 54 2.13 -16.83 8.17
C TYR A 54 2.41 -15.30 8.17
N TYR A 55 3.54 -14.89 7.59
CA TYR A 55 3.97 -13.49 7.56
C TYR A 55 3.55 -12.73 6.30
N VAL A 56 3.06 -13.44 5.31
CA VAL A 56 2.71 -12.87 3.99
C VAL A 56 1.38 -13.44 3.55
N GLN A 57 0.35 -12.59 3.53
CA GLN A 57 -0.99 -12.98 3.12
C GLN A 57 -1.58 -11.96 2.15
N LEU A 58 -2.56 -12.41 1.39
CA LEU A 58 -3.28 -11.55 0.46
C LEU A 58 -4.16 -10.55 1.22
N ALA A 59 -4.19 -9.32 0.77
CA ALA A 59 -5.15 -8.34 1.22
C ALA A 59 -6.51 -8.56 0.53
N CYS A 60 -7.60 -8.27 1.26
CA CYS A 60 -8.92 -8.29 0.66
C CYS A 60 -9.10 -7.11 -0.28
N VAL A 61 -9.68 -7.37 -1.44
CA VAL A 61 -10.03 -6.35 -2.42
C VAL A 61 -11.54 -6.19 -2.42
N PRO A 62 -12.08 -4.95 -2.37
CA PRO A 62 -13.52 -4.75 -2.41
C PRO A 62 -14.10 -5.19 -3.76
N ASP A 63 -15.33 -5.69 -3.75
CA ASP A 63 -16.09 -5.92 -4.96
C ASP A 63 -16.91 -4.68 -5.34
N ALA A 64 -17.62 -4.74 -6.47
CA ALA A 64 -18.43 -3.63 -6.98
C ALA A 64 -19.60 -3.25 -6.07
N SER A 65 -20.00 -4.11 -5.12
CA SER A 65 -21.09 -3.86 -4.20
C SER A 65 -20.68 -3.03 -2.99
N LEU A 66 -19.38 -2.91 -2.71
CA LEU A 66 -18.90 -2.12 -1.59
C LEU A 66 -19.19 -0.64 -1.79
N ARG A 67 -19.90 -0.05 -0.82
CA ARG A 67 -20.13 1.39 -0.78
C ARG A 67 -19.11 2.06 0.13
N VAL A 68 -18.12 2.69 -0.46
CA VAL A 68 -17.08 3.44 0.27
C VAL A 68 -17.72 4.51 1.17
N SER A 69 -18.87 5.08 0.75
CA SER A 69 -19.63 6.05 1.53
C SER A 69 -20.15 5.52 2.88
N LYS A 70 -20.23 4.21 3.04
CA LYS A 70 -20.66 3.55 4.29
C LYS A 70 -19.51 3.24 5.24
N LEU A 71 -18.27 3.36 4.80
CA LEU A 71 -17.11 3.11 5.64
C LEU A 71 -16.89 4.29 6.58
N THR A 72 -16.80 4.00 7.87
CA THR A 72 -16.61 5.02 8.91
C THR A 72 -15.16 5.12 9.36
N THR A 73 -14.44 4.01 9.34
CA THR A 73 -13.05 3.92 9.81
C THR A 73 -12.24 3.08 8.83
N CYS A 74 -11.11 3.61 8.44
CA CYS A 74 -10.17 2.93 7.54
C CYS A 74 -8.75 3.01 8.10
N TYR A 75 -7.88 2.11 7.63
CA TYR A 75 -6.47 2.10 7.99
C TYR A 75 -5.63 2.53 6.81
N VAL A 76 -4.61 3.32 7.11
CA VAL A 76 -3.52 3.62 6.17
C VAL A 76 -2.25 3.09 6.79
N SER A 77 -1.51 2.28 6.06
CA SER A 77 -0.25 1.72 6.53
C SER A 77 0.88 2.02 5.55
N GLY A 78 2.08 2.07 6.06
CA GLY A 78 3.25 2.33 5.23
C GLY A 78 4.40 2.93 6.02
N TRP A 79 5.47 3.23 5.32
CA TRP A 79 6.67 3.88 5.87
C TRP A 79 6.73 5.36 5.45
N GLY A 80 5.61 5.92 5.05
CA GLY A 80 5.51 7.32 4.67
C GLY A 80 5.65 8.25 5.87
N SER A 81 5.72 9.54 5.58
CA SER A 81 5.85 10.57 6.62
C SER A 81 4.66 10.55 7.57
N THR A 82 4.95 10.60 8.86
CA THR A 82 3.94 10.67 9.92
C THR A 82 3.60 12.10 10.31
N THR A 83 4.39 13.06 9.86
CA THR A 83 4.24 14.48 10.17
C THR A 83 4.37 15.33 8.91
N ALA A 84 3.87 16.56 8.95
CA ALA A 84 4.02 17.52 7.87
C ALA A 84 5.49 17.94 7.62
N ARG A 85 6.39 17.64 8.56
CA ARG A 85 7.82 17.95 8.46
C ARG A 85 8.64 16.91 7.71
N GLY A 86 8.02 15.82 7.24
CA GLY A 86 8.66 14.84 6.38
C GLY A 86 9.55 13.81 7.07
N GLU A 87 9.35 13.58 8.35
CA GLU A 87 10.03 12.46 9.02
C GLU A 87 9.45 11.13 8.58
N PHE A 88 10.31 10.24 8.12
CA PHE A 88 9.92 8.91 7.64
C PHE A 88 10.28 7.85 8.67
N PRO A 89 9.29 7.13 9.22
CA PRO A 89 9.57 6.02 10.12
C PRO A 89 10.24 4.88 9.35
N LYS A 90 11.15 4.19 10.03
CA LYS A 90 11.80 2.99 9.49
C LYS A 90 10.99 1.72 9.78
N VAL A 91 9.98 1.84 10.61
CA VAL A 91 9.06 0.75 10.98
C VAL A 91 7.69 1.05 10.42
N LEU A 92 7.00 0.00 9.99
CA LEU A 92 5.65 0.11 9.46
C LEU A 92 4.72 0.78 10.49
N VAL A 93 4.05 1.84 10.06
CA VAL A 93 3.05 2.54 10.87
C VAL A 93 1.67 2.29 10.27
N SER A 94 0.75 1.88 11.12
CA SER A 94 -0.64 1.70 10.75
C SER A 94 -1.49 2.73 11.51
N ARG A 95 -2.30 3.48 10.79
CA ARG A 95 -3.17 4.50 11.38
C ARG A 95 -4.63 4.24 11.05
N VAL A 96 -5.47 4.44 12.04
CA VAL A 96 -6.91 4.55 11.83
C VAL A 96 -7.20 5.98 11.37
N ARG A 97 -7.82 6.12 10.22
CA ARG A 97 -8.37 7.39 9.78
C ARG A 97 -9.88 7.34 9.81
N ALA A 98 -10.48 8.30 10.48
CA ALA A 98 -11.87 8.61 10.22
C ALA A 98 -11.97 9.11 8.77
N ARG A 99 -12.97 8.65 8.07
CA ARG A 99 -13.18 9.00 6.68
C ARG A 99 -13.33 10.50 6.49
N HIS A 100 -12.47 11.10 5.69
CA HIS A 100 -12.79 12.34 5.01
C HIS A 100 -13.49 12.01 3.69
N THR A 101 -14.46 12.82 3.31
CA THR A 101 -15.16 12.76 2.04
C THR A 101 -14.16 12.98 0.90
N GLY A 102 -13.57 11.93 0.43
CA GLY A 102 -12.57 11.91 -0.61
C GLY A 102 -11.99 10.50 -0.66
N GLU A 103 -11.70 10.05 -1.80
CA GLU A 103 -11.33 8.69 -2.18
C GLU A 103 -10.40 7.98 -1.19
N VAL A 104 -10.78 6.79 -0.81
CA VAL A 104 -9.93 5.89 -0.04
C VAL A 104 -9.02 5.16 -1.03
N GLY A 105 -7.80 5.60 -1.14
CA GLY A 105 -6.76 4.79 -1.76
C GLY A 105 -6.47 3.58 -0.87
N LEU A 106 -6.75 2.39 -1.35
CA LEU A 106 -6.31 1.16 -0.71
C LEU A 106 -4.83 0.97 -1.06
N ALA A 107 -3.97 1.29 -0.11
CA ALA A 107 -2.59 0.87 -0.20
C ALA A 107 -2.50 -0.61 0.19
N SER A 108 -2.21 -1.45 -0.76
CA SER A 108 -1.80 -2.84 -0.53
C SER A 108 -0.33 -2.89 -0.15
#